data_64c66b544e4ecc50f8a0da922cd0bab1
#
_entry.id   64c66b544e4ecc50f8a0da922cd0bab1
#
_cell.length_a   1.000
_cell.length_b   1.000
_cell.length_c   1.000
_cell.angle_alpha   90.00
_cell.angle_beta   90.00
_cell.angle_gamma   90.00
#
_symmetry.space_group_name_H-M   'P 1'
#
loop_
_entity.id
_entity.type
_entity.pdbx_description
1 polymer ?
#
loop_
_entity_poly.entity_id
_entity_poly.type
_entity_poly.pdbx_seq_one_letter_code
_entity_poly.pdbx_strand_id
1 'polypeptide(L)'
;MNNNNKKSTSQDVAQLAGVSQSAVSRCFTKGASISSRTKLRVIEAAKKLGYKPQTFTNLSLSSEETGLVGIILPYVTNRYYPEVLAELHEALRIGGYQILLITTDDGEELDEKLIQPYLQEKLIAIVSATKPTDSFVESCNKKNIQVIAYNRNWKIPTTSSVACDHRYGGEMIAQYLDNNKHKNIGLIEGPKGSFVSDERCKGFKR
;
A
#
# COMPACT_ATOMS: atom_id res chain seq x y z
N MET A 1 -33.53 -26.24 -4.00
CA MET A 1 -33.71 -25.16 -2.99
C MET A 1 -32.66 -24.10 -3.23
N ASN A 2 -33.07 -23.01 -3.93
CA ASN A 2 -32.15 -21.91 -4.30
C ASN A 2 -31.92 -21.00 -3.08
N ASN A 3 -30.76 -21.07 -2.45
CA ASN A 3 -30.34 -20.11 -1.45
C ASN A 3 -29.67 -18.90 -2.15
N ASN A 4 -30.49 -17.95 -2.58
CA ASN A 4 -30.06 -16.66 -3.04
C ASN A 4 -29.55 -15.85 -1.83
N ASN A 5 -28.28 -15.86 -1.57
CA ASN A 5 -27.60 -15.07 -0.51
C ASN A 5 -27.53 -13.59 -0.96
N LYS A 6 -28.68 -12.91 -1.00
CA LYS A 6 -28.78 -11.49 -1.37
C LYS A 6 -28.18 -10.66 -0.23
N LYS A 7 -27.01 -10.05 -0.47
CA LYS A 7 -26.38 -9.12 0.50
C LYS A 7 -27.35 -7.99 0.80
N SER A 8 -27.57 -7.72 2.11
CA SER A 8 -28.42 -6.63 2.57
C SER A 8 -27.86 -5.27 2.11
N THR A 9 -28.73 -4.41 1.63
CA THR A 9 -28.38 -3.09 1.08
C THR A 9 -28.67 -1.96 2.08
N SER A 10 -28.13 -0.76 1.82
CA SER A 10 -28.47 0.44 2.61
C SER A 10 -29.96 0.80 2.52
N GLN A 11 -30.65 0.41 1.44
CA GLN A 11 -32.09 0.57 1.30
C GLN A 11 -32.86 -0.34 2.25
N ASP A 12 -32.44 -1.60 2.38
CA ASP A 12 -33.06 -2.54 3.31
C ASP A 12 -32.93 -2.07 4.76
N VAL A 13 -31.75 -1.51 5.11
CA VAL A 13 -31.52 -0.89 6.43
C VAL A 13 -32.39 0.35 6.63
N ALA A 14 -32.51 1.20 5.63
CA ALA A 14 -33.36 2.39 5.69
C ALA A 14 -34.82 2.03 5.92
N GLN A 15 -35.32 1.04 5.20
CA GLN A 15 -36.67 0.54 5.33
C GLN A 15 -36.94 -0.07 6.73
N LEU A 16 -36.02 -0.92 7.23
CA LEU A 16 -36.15 -1.53 8.54
C LEU A 16 -36.03 -0.51 9.69
N ALA A 17 -35.17 0.47 9.53
CA ALA A 17 -34.99 1.55 10.51
C ALA A 17 -36.04 2.65 10.41
N GLY A 18 -36.91 2.68 9.37
CA GLY A 18 -37.91 3.72 9.14
C GLY A 18 -37.28 5.10 8.96
N VAL A 19 -36.21 5.19 8.16
CA VAL A 19 -35.47 6.42 7.87
C VAL A 19 -35.12 6.50 6.39
N SER A 20 -34.63 7.65 5.92
CA SER A 20 -34.15 7.77 4.54
C SER A 20 -32.80 7.06 4.35
N GLN A 21 -32.50 6.63 3.13
CA GLN A 21 -31.18 6.05 2.78
C GLN A 21 -30.03 7.01 3.07
N SER A 22 -30.24 8.32 2.90
CA SER A 22 -29.26 9.36 3.25
C SER A 22 -28.98 9.45 4.76
N ALA A 23 -29.98 9.12 5.60
CA ALA A 23 -29.79 9.03 7.05
C ALA A 23 -28.95 7.79 7.43
N VAL A 24 -29.14 6.66 6.73
CA VAL A 24 -28.28 5.48 6.88
C VAL A 24 -26.83 5.83 6.51
N SER A 25 -26.62 6.46 5.37
CA SER A 25 -25.28 6.89 4.94
C SER A 25 -24.63 7.80 5.98
N ARG A 26 -25.33 8.83 6.46
CA ARG A 26 -24.82 9.75 7.51
C ARG A 26 -24.51 9.05 8.84
N CYS A 27 -25.26 8.01 9.19
CA CYS A 27 -25.01 7.24 10.42
C CYS A 27 -23.60 6.64 10.46
N PHE A 28 -23.10 6.22 9.31
CA PHE A 28 -21.80 5.58 9.17
C PHE A 28 -20.70 6.52 8.66
N THR A 29 -21.00 7.78 8.39
CA THR A 29 -20.03 8.80 7.99
C THR A 29 -19.46 9.52 9.20
N LYS A 30 -18.13 9.51 9.37
CA LYS A 30 -17.44 10.20 10.48
C LYS A 30 -17.69 11.72 10.38
N GLY A 31 -18.18 12.31 11.45
CA GLY A 31 -18.45 13.77 11.51
C GLY A 31 -19.78 14.22 10.88
N ALA A 32 -20.57 13.32 10.28
CA ALA A 32 -21.89 13.69 9.77
C ALA A 32 -22.90 13.93 10.89
N SER A 33 -23.74 14.97 10.74
CA SER A 33 -24.79 15.31 11.70
C SER A 33 -25.94 14.32 11.59
N ILE A 34 -26.23 13.63 12.69
CA ILE A 34 -27.37 12.70 12.84
C ILE A 34 -27.80 12.70 14.30
N SER A 35 -29.13 12.62 14.55
CA SER A 35 -29.62 12.53 15.93
C SER A 35 -29.26 11.19 16.57
N SER A 36 -28.96 11.17 17.86
CA SER A 36 -28.64 9.96 18.62
C SER A 36 -29.73 8.89 18.50
N ARG A 37 -31.00 9.31 18.50
CA ARG A 37 -32.16 8.41 18.32
C ARG A 37 -32.17 7.75 16.94
N THR A 38 -31.91 8.51 15.89
CA THR A 38 -31.83 7.97 14.51
C THR A 38 -30.64 7.05 14.36
N LYS A 39 -29.51 7.39 14.95
CA LYS A 39 -28.28 6.60 14.92
C LYS A 39 -28.49 5.21 15.54
N LEU A 40 -29.14 5.14 16.70
CA LEU A 40 -29.43 3.86 17.36
C LEU A 40 -30.33 2.97 16.50
N ARG A 41 -31.42 3.51 15.94
CA ARG A 41 -32.34 2.76 15.07
C ARG A 41 -31.63 2.18 13.84
N VAL A 42 -30.76 2.95 13.21
CA VAL A 42 -29.98 2.51 12.03
C VAL A 42 -28.99 1.42 12.42
N ILE A 43 -28.28 1.55 13.54
CA ILE A 43 -27.32 0.53 14.00
C ILE A 43 -28.03 -0.79 14.33
N GLU A 44 -29.18 -0.74 15.00
CA GLU A 44 -29.97 -1.95 15.31
C GLU A 44 -30.47 -2.64 14.03
N ALA A 45 -30.98 -1.86 13.08
CA ALA A 45 -31.46 -2.40 11.80
C ALA A 45 -30.30 -3.04 10.99
N ALA A 46 -29.15 -2.37 10.94
CA ALA A 46 -27.96 -2.88 10.27
C ALA A 46 -27.49 -4.21 10.91
N LYS A 47 -27.48 -4.28 12.24
CA LYS A 47 -27.10 -5.50 12.97
C LYS A 47 -28.07 -6.66 12.70
N LYS A 48 -29.39 -6.40 12.69
CA LYS A 48 -30.41 -7.43 12.38
C LYS A 48 -30.29 -7.98 10.98
N LEU A 49 -29.93 -7.14 10.01
CA LEU A 49 -29.81 -7.52 8.60
C LEU A 49 -28.39 -8.04 8.24
N GLY A 50 -27.45 -8.08 9.18
CA GLY A 50 -26.05 -8.38 8.89
C GLY A 50 -25.41 -7.39 7.90
N TYR A 51 -26.00 -6.19 7.82
CA TYR A 51 -25.49 -5.14 6.93
C TYR A 51 -24.16 -4.61 7.45
N LYS A 52 -23.14 -4.73 6.60
CA LYS A 52 -21.87 -4.08 6.83
C LYS A 52 -21.87 -2.77 6.04
N PRO A 53 -21.82 -1.60 6.71
CA PRO A 53 -21.72 -0.34 5.99
C PRO A 53 -20.48 -0.39 5.10
N GLN A 54 -20.64 -0.04 3.86
CA GLN A 54 -19.51 0.20 2.98
C GLN A 54 -18.81 1.47 3.48
N THR A 55 -17.94 1.31 4.46
CA THR A 55 -17.04 2.38 4.89
C THR A 55 -16.09 2.66 3.75
N PHE A 56 -16.27 3.81 3.11
CA PHE A 56 -15.35 4.55 2.23
C PHE A 56 -14.35 3.77 1.34
N THR A 57 -14.61 2.51 1.03
CA THR A 57 -13.93 1.82 -0.06
C THR A 57 -14.67 1.96 -1.39
N ASN A 58 -15.77 2.69 -1.41
CA ASN A 58 -16.48 3.07 -2.62
C ASN A 58 -16.31 4.57 -2.87
N LEU A 59 -15.12 5.03 -3.13
CA LEU A 59 -14.95 5.90 -4.27
C LEU A 59 -15.51 5.07 -5.43
N SER A 60 -16.70 5.44 -5.89
CA SER A 60 -17.36 4.81 -7.01
C SER A 60 -16.37 4.69 -8.17
N LEU A 61 -15.74 3.53 -8.29
CA LEU A 61 -15.10 3.08 -9.51
C LEU A 61 -16.21 2.85 -10.53
N SER A 62 -16.81 3.93 -10.98
CA SER A 62 -17.71 3.94 -12.14
C SER A 62 -16.90 4.10 -13.41
N SER A 63 -15.84 3.31 -13.55
CA SER A 63 -15.22 3.02 -14.81
C SER A 63 -14.61 1.62 -14.73
N GLU A 64 -14.94 0.79 -15.69
CA GLU A 64 -14.67 -0.65 -15.72
C GLU A 64 -13.18 -1.02 -15.80
N GLU A 65 -12.23 -0.08 -15.64
CA GLU A 65 -10.81 -0.29 -15.92
C GLU A 65 -9.81 0.28 -14.89
N THR A 66 -10.24 0.81 -13.75
CA THR A 66 -9.28 1.38 -12.80
C THR A 66 -8.67 0.28 -11.95
N GLY A 67 -7.40 -0.05 -12.18
CA GLY A 67 -6.63 -1.01 -11.38
C GLY A 67 -6.18 -0.41 -10.05
N LEU A 68 -6.05 -1.25 -9.03
CA LEU A 68 -5.49 -0.90 -7.73
C LEU A 68 -4.01 -1.29 -7.69
N VAL A 69 -3.15 -0.37 -7.25
CA VAL A 69 -1.72 -0.63 -7.04
C VAL A 69 -1.43 -0.62 -5.55
N GLY A 70 -0.92 -1.74 -5.04
CA GLY A 70 -0.44 -1.84 -3.67
C GLY A 70 0.92 -1.16 -3.53
N ILE A 71 1.06 -0.25 -2.55
CA ILE A 71 2.36 0.32 -2.17
C ILE A 71 2.68 -0.18 -0.77
N ILE A 72 3.76 -0.95 -0.66
CA ILE A 72 4.21 -1.53 0.61
C ILE A 72 5.50 -0.85 1.03
N LEU A 73 5.44 -0.14 2.15
CA LEU A 73 6.57 0.63 2.69
C LEU A 73 6.86 0.17 4.12
N PRO A 74 8.15 0.05 4.51
CA PRO A 74 8.49 -0.13 5.90
C PRO A 74 8.10 1.13 6.68
N TYR A 75 7.95 0.99 7.99
CA TYR A 75 7.46 2.00 8.93
C TYR A 75 7.83 3.45 8.59
N VAL A 76 6.81 4.33 8.53
CA VAL A 76 6.84 5.64 7.86
C VAL A 76 7.51 6.77 8.68
N THR A 77 8.33 6.47 9.70
CA THR A 77 9.07 7.51 10.46
C THR A 77 10.20 8.15 9.66
N ASN A 78 10.64 7.51 8.59
CA ASN A 78 11.65 8.06 7.70
C ASN A 78 11.00 9.11 6.76
N ARG A 79 11.49 10.36 6.80
CA ARG A 79 11.02 11.48 5.96
C ARG A 79 11.07 11.20 4.45
N TYR A 80 11.87 10.25 4.02
CA TYR A 80 11.99 9.85 2.62
C TYR A 80 10.69 9.25 2.04
N TYR A 81 10.00 8.40 2.80
CA TYR A 81 8.82 7.69 2.27
C TYR A 81 7.59 8.58 2.00
N PRO A 82 7.26 9.60 2.79
CA PRO A 82 6.17 10.52 2.47
C PRO A 82 6.34 11.23 1.12
N GLU A 83 7.56 11.67 0.79
CA GLU A 83 7.85 12.30 -0.51
C GLU A 83 7.70 11.30 -1.66
N VAL A 84 8.25 10.11 -1.50
CA VAL A 84 8.10 9.01 -2.48
C VAL A 84 6.63 8.65 -2.70
N LEU A 85 5.86 8.56 -1.61
CA LEU A 85 4.44 8.24 -1.70
C LEU A 85 3.65 9.32 -2.44
N ALA A 86 3.98 10.59 -2.22
CA ALA A 86 3.34 11.71 -2.92
C ALA A 86 3.59 11.65 -4.43
N GLU A 87 4.85 11.40 -4.85
CA GLU A 87 5.21 11.27 -6.25
C GLU A 87 4.58 10.03 -6.92
N LEU A 88 4.61 8.89 -6.24
CA LEU A 88 3.96 7.67 -6.73
C LEU A 88 2.44 7.86 -6.84
N HIS A 89 1.81 8.53 -5.86
CA HIS A 89 0.38 8.82 -5.91
C HIS A 89 0.02 9.67 -7.11
N GLU A 90 0.75 10.75 -7.36
CA GLU A 90 0.46 11.63 -8.47
C GLU A 90 0.67 10.93 -9.82
N ALA A 91 1.77 10.18 -9.98
CA ALA A 91 2.05 9.43 -11.21
C ALA A 91 0.97 8.36 -11.49
N LEU A 92 0.56 7.61 -10.47
CA LEU A 92 -0.48 6.58 -10.59
C LEU A 92 -1.86 7.21 -10.84
N ARG A 93 -2.18 8.33 -10.19
CA ARG A 93 -3.42 9.08 -10.42
C ARG A 93 -3.55 9.55 -11.86
N ILE A 94 -2.47 10.09 -12.45
CA ILE A 94 -2.43 10.48 -13.87
C ILE A 94 -2.67 9.26 -14.77
N GLY A 95 -2.16 8.10 -14.41
CA GLY A 95 -2.40 6.83 -15.10
C GLY A 95 -3.79 6.22 -14.88
N GLY A 96 -4.64 6.87 -14.07
CA GLY A 96 -5.98 6.35 -13.74
C GLY A 96 -5.98 5.22 -12.69
N TYR A 97 -4.88 5.00 -11.97
CA TYR A 97 -4.78 3.98 -10.95
C TYR A 97 -5.06 4.52 -9.55
N GLN A 98 -5.54 3.64 -8.68
CA GLN A 98 -5.70 3.92 -7.25
C GLN A 98 -4.60 3.26 -6.44
N ILE A 99 -4.31 3.81 -5.25
CA ILE A 99 -3.30 3.30 -4.33
C ILE A 99 -3.94 2.62 -3.13
N LEU A 100 -3.42 1.45 -2.80
CA LEU A 100 -3.58 0.79 -1.51
C LEU A 100 -2.24 0.88 -0.75
N LEU A 101 -2.18 1.70 0.29
CA LEU A 101 -0.98 1.79 1.13
C LEU A 101 -1.02 0.73 2.22
N ILE A 102 0.04 -0.07 2.29
CA ILE A 102 0.29 -1.06 3.34
C ILE A 102 1.63 -0.71 3.99
N THR A 103 1.65 -0.65 5.31
CA THR A 103 2.87 -0.41 6.08
C THR A 103 3.29 -1.68 6.79
N THR A 104 4.60 -1.93 6.85
CA THR A 104 5.21 -3.06 7.55
C THR A 104 6.12 -2.57 8.66
N ASP A 105 6.36 -3.41 9.65
CA ASP A 105 7.33 -3.12 10.68
C ASP A 105 8.77 -3.23 10.14
N ASP A 106 9.73 -2.61 10.85
CA ASP A 106 11.12 -2.62 10.42
C ASP A 106 11.71 -4.04 10.54
N GLY A 107 12.24 -4.55 9.44
CA GLY A 107 12.77 -5.93 9.39
C GLY A 107 11.72 -7.02 9.13
N GLU A 108 10.45 -6.69 9.02
CA GLU A 108 9.40 -7.63 8.64
C GLU A 108 9.56 -8.06 7.18
N GLU A 109 9.46 -9.36 6.91
CA GLU A 109 9.36 -9.89 5.56
C GLU A 109 7.89 -9.98 5.13
N LEU A 110 7.62 -9.71 3.86
CA LEU A 110 6.27 -9.84 3.33
C LEU A 110 5.94 -11.32 3.12
N ASP A 111 5.03 -11.83 3.92
CA ASP A 111 4.49 -13.17 3.71
C ASP A 111 3.11 -13.13 3.00
N GLU A 112 2.64 -14.31 2.57
CA GLU A 112 1.36 -14.44 1.88
C GLU A 112 0.18 -13.92 2.71
N LYS A 113 0.23 -14.02 4.04
CA LYS A 113 -0.86 -13.62 4.93
C LYS A 113 -1.13 -12.13 4.88
N LEU A 114 -0.08 -11.33 4.67
CA LEU A 114 -0.23 -9.88 4.54
C LEU A 114 -1.08 -9.49 3.34
N ILE A 115 -0.91 -10.17 2.21
CA ILE A 115 -1.59 -9.83 0.95
C ILE A 115 -2.97 -10.51 0.80
N GLN A 116 -3.21 -11.62 1.50
CA GLN A 116 -4.46 -12.39 1.40
C GLN A 116 -5.74 -11.55 1.48
N PRO A 117 -5.87 -10.59 2.42
CA PRO A 117 -7.08 -9.76 2.50
C PRO A 117 -7.34 -8.92 1.25
N TYR A 118 -6.29 -8.62 0.48
CA TYR A 118 -6.34 -7.73 -0.68
C TYR A 118 -6.37 -8.47 -2.03
N LEU A 119 -6.14 -9.79 -2.04
CA LEU A 119 -6.16 -10.59 -3.26
C LEU A 119 -7.55 -10.69 -3.92
N GLN A 120 -8.61 -10.32 -3.21
CA GLN A 120 -9.97 -10.24 -3.75
C GLN A 120 -10.29 -8.89 -4.39
N GLU A 121 -9.46 -7.89 -4.15
CA GLU A 121 -9.57 -6.57 -4.77
C GLU A 121 -9.00 -6.61 -6.20
N LYS A 122 -9.27 -5.59 -6.99
CA LYS A 122 -8.70 -5.45 -8.35
C LYS A 122 -7.22 -5.01 -8.30
N LEU A 123 -6.40 -5.70 -7.53
CA LEU A 123 -4.98 -5.42 -7.38
C LEU A 123 -4.24 -5.92 -8.62
N ILE A 124 -3.57 -5.01 -9.34
CA ILE A 124 -2.86 -5.31 -10.58
C ILE A 124 -1.35 -5.34 -10.42
N ALA A 125 -0.83 -4.57 -9.47
CA ALA A 125 0.60 -4.51 -9.19
C ALA A 125 0.85 -4.18 -7.72
N ILE A 126 2.06 -4.53 -7.26
CA ILE A 126 2.58 -4.17 -5.94
C ILE A 126 3.95 -3.54 -6.12
N VAL A 127 4.12 -2.33 -5.59
CA VAL A 127 5.42 -1.65 -5.48
C VAL A 127 5.85 -1.75 -4.02
N SER A 128 6.98 -2.40 -3.75
CA SER A 128 7.40 -2.64 -2.37
C SER A 128 8.85 -2.23 -2.12
N ALA A 129 9.08 -1.57 -0.98
CA ALA A 129 10.40 -1.33 -0.42
C ALA A 129 10.79 -2.39 0.64
N THR A 130 9.85 -3.27 1.05
CA THR A 130 10.07 -4.39 1.97
C THR A 130 10.26 -5.67 1.17
N LYS A 131 11.21 -6.51 1.61
CA LYS A 131 11.53 -7.76 0.91
C LYS A 131 10.38 -8.77 1.04
N PRO A 132 9.87 -9.31 -0.08
CA PRO A 132 8.88 -10.37 -0.05
C PRO A 132 9.54 -11.74 0.15
N THR A 133 8.76 -12.67 0.68
CA THR A 133 9.09 -14.10 0.62
C THR A 133 8.80 -14.66 -0.78
N ASP A 134 9.38 -15.78 -1.12
CA ASP A 134 9.11 -16.45 -2.41
C ASP A 134 7.62 -16.84 -2.53
N SER A 135 7.01 -17.30 -1.43
CA SER A 135 5.57 -17.64 -1.39
C SER A 135 4.67 -16.43 -1.65
N PHE A 136 5.05 -15.23 -1.16
CA PHE A 136 4.34 -14.00 -1.47
C PHE A 136 4.35 -13.72 -3.00
N VAL A 137 5.55 -13.79 -3.61
CA VAL A 137 5.71 -13.53 -5.04
C VAL A 137 4.95 -14.57 -5.88
N GLU A 138 5.01 -15.84 -5.50
CA GLU A 138 4.25 -16.90 -6.17
C GLU A 138 2.73 -16.66 -6.11
N SER A 139 2.22 -16.26 -4.94
CA SER A 139 0.79 -15.95 -4.75
C SER A 139 0.35 -14.76 -5.61
N CYS A 140 1.19 -13.73 -5.73
CA CYS A 140 0.96 -12.61 -6.62
C CYS A 140 0.95 -13.05 -8.10
N ASN A 141 1.94 -13.83 -8.51
CA ASN A 141 2.06 -14.32 -9.89
C ASN A 141 0.86 -15.20 -10.31
N LYS A 142 0.37 -16.09 -9.43
CA LYS A 142 -0.83 -16.91 -9.67
C LYS A 142 -2.08 -16.06 -9.92
N LYS A 143 -2.08 -14.80 -9.47
CA LYS A 143 -3.17 -13.83 -9.64
C LYS A 143 -2.88 -12.78 -10.72
N ASN A 144 -1.79 -12.92 -11.46
CA ASN A 144 -1.29 -11.94 -12.43
C ASN A 144 -1.01 -10.55 -11.83
N ILE A 145 -0.62 -10.50 -10.55
CA ILE A 145 -0.23 -9.28 -9.87
C ILE A 145 1.27 -9.10 -10.03
N GLN A 146 1.69 -8.00 -10.67
CA GLN A 146 3.11 -7.69 -10.86
C GLN A 146 3.75 -7.22 -9.55
N VAL A 147 4.94 -7.75 -9.21
CA VAL A 147 5.69 -7.31 -8.03
C VAL A 147 6.92 -6.52 -8.46
N ILE A 148 7.02 -5.29 -7.97
CA ILE A 148 8.08 -4.33 -8.32
C ILE A 148 8.84 -3.96 -7.04
N ALA A 149 10.14 -4.24 -7.04
CA ALA A 149 11.04 -3.80 -5.98
C ALA A 149 11.33 -2.30 -6.12
N TYR A 150 11.02 -1.52 -5.10
CA TYR A 150 11.34 -0.10 -5.04
C TYR A 150 12.59 0.14 -4.19
N ASN A 151 13.60 0.77 -4.78
CA ASN A 151 14.87 1.08 -4.12
C ASN A 151 15.56 -0.16 -3.51
N ARG A 152 15.34 -1.33 -4.12
CA ARG A 152 15.86 -2.65 -3.72
C ARG A 152 16.14 -3.48 -4.96
N ASN A 153 16.95 -4.52 -4.79
CA ASN A 153 17.15 -5.56 -5.79
C ASN A 153 17.19 -6.92 -5.07
N TRP A 154 16.09 -7.65 -5.11
CA TRP A 154 15.96 -8.93 -4.41
C TRP A 154 16.46 -10.12 -5.21
N LYS A 155 16.73 -9.95 -6.51
CA LYS A 155 17.12 -11.02 -7.44
C LYS A 155 16.13 -12.19 -7.48
N ILE A 156 14.86 -11.92 -7.21
CA ILE A 156 13.79 -12.91 -7.32
C ILE A 156 13.32 -12.92 -8.78
N PRO A 157 13.31 -14.10 -9.45
CA PRO A 157 12.73 -14.22 -10.79
C PRO A 157 11.30 -13.69 -10.81
N THR A 158 10.83 -13.17 -11.92
CA THR A 158 9.48 -12.60 -12.09
C THR A 158 9.20 -11.29 -11.35
N THR A 159 10.17 -10.73 -10.64
CA THR A 159 10.04 -9.38 -10.07
C THR A 159 10.83 -8.37 -10.91
N SER A 160 10.26 -7.17 -11.07
CA SER A 160 10.97 -6.02 -11.61
C SER A 160 11.60 -5.21 -10.48
N SER A 161 12.61 -4.38 -10.79
CA SER A 161 13.19 -3.49 -9.79
C SER A 161 13.45 -2.10 -10.36
N VAL A 162 13.24 -1.09 -9.53
CA VAL A 162 13.59 0.30 -9.79
C VAL A 162 14.38 0.82 -8.60
N ALA A 163 15.61 1.21 -8.82
CA ALA A 163 16.49 1.75 -7.79
C ALA A 163 17.42 2.82 -8.37
N CYS A 164 17.88 3.73 -7.51
CA CYS A 164 18.99 4.61 -7.88
C CYS A 164 20.27 3.79 -8.01
N ASP A 165 21.22 4.30 -8.81
CA ASP A 165 22.57 3.75 -8.81
C ASP A 165 23.33 4.20 -7.56
N HIS A 166 23.08 3.46 -6.47
CA HIS A 166 23.69 3.75 -5.17
C HIS A 166 25.21 3.58 -5.19
N ARG A 167 25.73 2.69 -6.03
CA ARG A 167 27.16 2.46 -6.16
C ARG A 167 27.83 3.65 -6.79
N TYR A 168 27.31 4.12 -7.90
CA TYR A 168 27.79 5.33 -8.54
C TYR A 168 27.70 6.56 -7.64
N GLY A 169 26.59 6.69 -6.87
CA GLY A 169 26.48 7.75 -5.86
C GLY A 169 27.58 7.70 -4.81
N GLY A 170 27.97 6.50 -4.35
CA GLY A 170 29.12 6.30 -3.46
C GLY A 170 30.45 6.70 -4.09
N GLU A 171 30.69 6.28 -5.34
CA GLU A 171 31.88 6.64 -6.13
C GLU A 171 32.01 8.17 -6.30
N MET A 172 30.90 8.84 -6.63
CA MET A 172 30.87 10.30 -6.77
C MET A 172 31.28 11.03 -5.49
N ILE A 173 30.85 10.58 -4.32
CA ILE A 173 31.22 11.16 -3.03
C ILE A 173 32.71 10.94 -2.76
N ALA A 174 33.22 9.73 -2.97
CA ALA A 174 34.65 9.43 -2.82
C ALA A 174 35.50 10.33 -3.71
N GLN A 175 35.13 10.46 -4.97
CA GLN A 175 35.79 11.28 -5.96
C GLN A 175 35.76 12.78 -5.60
N TYR A 176 34.65 13.27 -5.08
CA TYR A 176 34.51 14.64 -4.60
C TYR A 176 35.49 14.94 -3.44
N LEU A 177 35.58 14.01 -2.47
CA LEU A 177 36.48 14.16 -1.34
C LEU A 177 37.97 14.09 -1.76
N ASP A 178 38.31 13.18 -2.67
CA ASP A 178 39.70 13.09 -3.21
C ASP A 178 40.08 14.35 -3.99
N ASN A 179 39.23 14.86 -4.86
CA ASN A 179 39.44 16.11 -5.59
C ASN A 179 39.66 17.30 -4.66
N ASN A 180 39.03 17.29 -3.48
CA ASN A 180 39.26 18.30 -2.44
C ASN A 180 40.43 17.96 -1.51
N LYS A 181 41.24 16.93 -1.85
CA LYS A 181 42.47 16.54 -1.16
C LYS A 181 42.27 16.09 0.30
N HIS A 182 41.09 15.59 0.64
CA HIS A 182 40.87 14.96 1.94
C HIS A 182 41.58 13.61 1.99
N LYS A 183 42.55 13.45 2.93
CA LYS A 183 43.35 12.22 3.07
C LYS A 183 42.84 11.28 4.17
N ASN A 184 42.21 11.82 5.17
CA ASN A 184 41.70 11.07 6.30
C ASN A 184 40.16 11.16 6.28
N ILE A 185 39.50 10.08 5.89
CA ILE A 185 38.05 10.04 5.69
C ILE A 185 37.49 8.90 6.55
N GLY A 186 36.46 9.20 7.33
CA GLY A 186 35.67 8.20 8.06
C GLY A 186 34.39 7.90 7.30
N LEU A 187 34.06 6.63 7.18
CA LEU A 187 32.79 6.16 6.60
C LEU A 187 31.92 5.52 7.68
N ILE A 188 30.74 6.10 7.93
CA ILE A 188 29.73 5.50 8.79
C ILE A 188 28.76 4.72 7.89
N GLU A 189 28.77 3.40 8.05
CA GLU A 189 27.94 2.50 7.27
C GLU A 189 26.53 2.38 7.89
N GLY A 190 25.53 2.07 7.08
CA GLY A 190 24.21 1.69 7.57
C GLY A 190 24.12 0.22 8.01
N PRO A 191 22.94 -0.29 8.31
CA PRO A 191 22.75 -1.67 8.75
C PRO A 191 23.31 -2.69 7.75
N LYS A 192 23.98 -3.72 8.25
CA LYS A 192 24.49 -4.83 7.42
C LYS A 192 23.33 -5.52 6.68
N GLY A 193 23.57 -5.87 5.41
CA GLY A 193 22.54 -6.51 4.56
C GLY A 193 21.54 -5.53 3.95
N SER A 194 21.66 -4.25 4.23
CA SER A 194 20.89 -3.23 3.53
C SER A 194 21.47 -3.01 2.12
N PHE A 195 20.72 -3.39 1.09
CA PHE A 195 21.13 -3.19 -0.31
C PHE A 195 21.63 -1.77 -0.60
N VAL A 196 20.91 -0.76 -0.15
CA VAL A 196 21.27 0.65 -0.35
C VAL A 196 22.58 1.00 0.33
N SER A 197 22.76 0.59 1.60
CA SER A 197 23.98 0.83 2.35
C SER A 197 25.18 0.11 1.73
N ASP A 198 24.99 -1.18 1.44
CA ASP A 198 26.06 -2.03 0.90
C ASP A 198 26.57 -1.51 -0.45
N GLU A 199 25.66 -1.11 -1.35
CA GLU A 199 26.08 -0.58 -2.66
C GLU A 199 26.75 0.79 -2.54
N ARG A 200 26.27 1.70 -1.67
CA ARG A 200 26.94 2.97 -1.41
C ARG A 200 28.34 2.77 -0.85
N CYS A 201 28.50 1.86 0.12
CA CYS A 201 29.81 1.55 0.71
C CYS A 201 30.76 0.93 -0.30
N LYS A 202 30.27 0.02 -1.18
CA LYS A 202 31.09 -0.56 -2.25
C LYS A 202 31.57 0.52 -3.24
N GLY A 203 30.71 1.45 -3.60
CA GLY A 203 31.09 2.56 -4.47
C GLY A 203 32.11 3.48 -3.82
N PHE A 204 31.89 3.82 -2.55
CA PHE A 204 32.80 4.73 -1.81
C PHE A 204 34.18 4.12 -1.57
N LYS A 205 34.29 2.81 -1.36
CA LYS A 205 35.58 2.12 -1.07
C LYS A 205 36.37 1.73 -2.34
N ARG A 206 35.90 2.03 -3.52
CA ARG A 206 36.52 1.74 -4.81
C ARG A 206 37.61 2.75 -5.17
#